data_a332d9c2b833e1dd75ff5594fed41871
#
_entry.id   a332d9c2b833e1dd75ff5594fed41871
#
_cell.length_a   1.000
_cell.length_b   1.000
_cell.length_c   1.000
_cell.angle_alpha   90.00
_cell.angle_beta   90.00
_cell.angle_gamma   90.00
#
_symmetry.space_group_name_H-M   'P 1'
#
loop_
_entity.id
_entity.type
_entity.pdbx_description
1 polymer ?
#
loop_
_entity_poly.entity_id
_entity_poly.type
_entity_poly.pdbx_seq_one_letter_code
_entity_poly.pdbx_strand_id
1 'polypeptide(L)'
;MSSIVNPNMEAALSQESVLVESRTRREKVEDREYAIVTAARQMFNERGYAKTTIADIAAKSGVADGTVYIYFKNKQALAHGVLARFYNDLTLEVQAGVDELSTPQERLRFIARHHLTKVISNWRVLEMLPLINLPIDQYAGSDIYHMNKAYVSVFDRVAKDAVSQGFIIQDLSLWVLRDNFFGAIDYGARTIMMKGTQDEDIDIFVDSLMQLIFTATNNDNRWDQDKAVLSRLEQVVRRVERAAEKLETGG
;
A
#
# COMPACT_ATOMS: atom_id res chain seq x y z
N MET A 1 32.94 -42.61 45.61
CA MET A 1 33.18 -41.65 44.53
C MET A 1 31.92 -40.80 44.41
N SER A 2 31.94 -39.61 45.00
CA SER A 2 30.81 -38.68 45.03
C SER A 2 30.96 -37.73 43.83
N SER A 3 30.05 -37.86 42.84
CA SER A 3 30.02 -36.94 41.69
C SER A 3 29.58 -35.53 42.15
N ILE A 4 30.53 -34.60 42.18
CA ILE A 4 30.23 -33.18 42.42
C ILE A 4 29.58 -32.63 41.13
N VAL A 5 28.26 -32.54 41.10
CA VAL A 5 27.54 -31.82 40.06
C VAL A 5 27.80 -30.33 40.26
N ASN A 6 28.27 -29.67 39.22
CA ASN A 6 28.62 -28.26 39.27
C ASN A 6 27.33 -27.39 39.37
N PRO A 7 27.09 -26.66 40.47
CA PRO A 7 25.86 -25.85 40.67
C PRO A 7 25.62 -24.80 39.60
N ASN A 8 26.67 -24.34 38.90
CA ASN A 8 26.55 -23.43 37.77
C ASN A 8 25.95 -24.09 36.51
N MET A 9 26.12 -25.41 36.37
CA MET A 9 25.54 -26.17 35.24
C MET A 9 24.06 -26.46 35.47
N GLU A 10 23.61 -26.70 36.70
CA GLU A 10 22.18 -26.83 37.02
C GLU A 10 21.42 -25.50 36.89
N ALA A 11 22.04 -24.39 37.28
CA ALA A 11 21.46 -23.07 37.09
C ALA A 11 21.34 -22.67 35.59
N ALA A 12 22.34 -23.01 34.76
CA ALA A 12 22.31 -22.80 33.32
C ALA A 12 21.22 -23.65 32.62
N LEU A 13 21.08 -24.91 32.96
CA LEU A 13 20.05 -25.82 32.44
C LEU A 13 18.63 -25.40 32.88
N SER A 14 18.49 -24.88 34.11
CA SER A 14 17.22 -24.31 34.58
C SER A 14 16.82 -23.03 33.83
N GLN A 15 17.78 -22.16 33.54
CA GLN A 15 17.54 -20.95 32.76
C GLN A 15 17.19 -21.28 31.29
N GLU A 16 17.86 -22.24 30.69
CA GLU A 16 17.62 -22.69 29.33
C GLU A 16 16.25 -23.36 29.19
N SER A 17 15.85 -24.19 30.16
CA SER A 17 14.51 -24.82 30.19
C SER A 17 13.39 -23.77 30.34
N VAL A 18 13.55 -22.76 31.20
CA VAL A 18 12.59 -21.67 31.37
C VAL A 18 12.48 -20.81 30.09
N LEU A 19 13.60 -20.57 29.42
CA LEU A 19 13.62 -19.85 28.14
C LEU A 19 12.92 -20.63 27.01
N VAL A 20 13.13 -21.93 26.93
CA VAL A 20 12.47 -22.83 25.95
C VAL A 20 10.96 -22.90 26.24
N GLU A 21 10.57 -23.04 27.52
CA GLU A 21 9.15 -23.08 27.90
C GLU A 21 8.44 -21.73 27.67
N SER A 22 9.10 -20.61 27.87
CA SER A 22 8.58 -19.30 27.57
C SER A 22 8.43 -19.03 26.05
N ARG A 23 9.39 -19.52 25.24
CA ARG A 23 9.29 -19.49 23.77
C ARG A 23 8.09 -20.29 23.27
N THR A 24 7.94 -21.54 23.70
CA THR A 24 6.82 -22.40 23.28
C THR A 24 5.46 -21.83 23.68
N ARG A 25 5.36 -21.17 24.84
CA ARG A 25 4.12 -20.50 25.26
C ARG A 25 3.79 -19.29 24.39
N ARG A 26 4.77 -18.49 24.04
CA ARG A 26 4.61 -17.32 23.18
C ARG A 26 4.23 -17.75 21.77
N GLU A 27 4.89 -18.72 21.19
CA GLU A 27 4.57 -19.28 19.88
C GLU A 27 3.10 -19.79 19.83
N LYS A 28 2.64 -20.52 20.83
CA LYS A 28 1.24 -20.98 20.92
C LYS A 28 0.23 -19.84 21.02
N VAL A 29 0.60 -18.71 21.64
CA VAL A 29 -0.26 -17.52 21.70
C VAL A 29 -0.35 -16.86 20.33
N GLU A 30 0.79 -16.66 19.66
CA GLU A 30 0.89 -16.09 18.32
C GLU A 30 0.16 -16.98 17.29
N ASP A 31 0.30 -18.30 17.36
CA ASP A 31 -0.41 -19.25 16.48
C ASP A 31 -1.93 -19.17 16.63
N ARG A 32 -2.43 -19.03 17.86
CA ARG A 32 -3.89 -18.90 18.11
C ARG A 32 -4.43 -17.57 17.63
N GLU A 33 -3.74 -16.48 17.90
CA GLU A 33 -4.11 -15.17 17.40
C GLU A 33 -4.15 -15.18 15.87
N TYR A 34 -3.12 -15.74 15.24
CA TYR A 34 -3.04 -15.92 13.79
C TYR A 34 -4.22 -16.74 13.24
N ALA A 35 -4.58 -17.83 13.88
CA ALA A 35 -5.71 -18.67 13.47
C ALA A 35 -7.04 -17.92 13.56
N ILE A 36 -7.26 -17.15 14.63
CA ILE A 36 -8.46 -16.33 14.83
C ILE A 36 -8.56 -15.23 13.76
N VAL A 37 -7.47 -14.49 13.51
CA VAL A 37 -7.44 -13.42 12.50
C VAL A 37 -7.65 -13.98 11.09
N THR A 38 -7.05 -15.12 10.79
CA THR A 38 -7.21 -15.80 9.48
C THR A 38 -8.64 -16.25 9.26
N ALA A 39 -9.27 -16.89 10.25
CA ALA A 39 -10.68 -17.29 10.19
C ALA A 39 -11.59 -16.07 10.04
N ALA A 40 -11.34 -15.02 10.80
CA ALA A 40 -12.11 -13.76 10.71
C ALA A 40 -11.99 -13.12 9.33
N ARG A 41 -10.78 -13.00 8.77
CA ARG A 41 -10.55 -12.46 7.42
C ARG A 41 -11.32 -13.23 6.37
N GLN A 42 -11.27 -14.57 6.42
CA GLN A 42 -12.01 -15.41 5.49
C GLN A 42 -13.52 -15.19 5.60
N MET A 43 -14.06 -15.18 6.82
CA MET A 43 -15.51 -15.00 7.03
C MET A 43 -15.98 -13.59 6.67
N PHE A 44 -15.18 -12.57 6.95
CA PHE A 44 -15.50 -11.21 6.51
C PHE A 44 -15.51 -11.09 4.99
N ASN A 45 -14.60 -11.77 4.29
CA ASN A 45 -14.61 -11.83 2.83
C ASN A 45 -15.82 -12.59 2.26
N GLU A 46 -16.21 -13.72 2.89
CA GLU A 46 -17.32 -14.54 2.41
C GLU A 46 -18.69 -13.89 2.66
N ARG A 47 -18.93 -13.39 3.88
CA ARG A 47 -20.26 -13.00 4.37
C ARG A 47 -20.39 -11.51 4.70
N GLY A 48 -19.28 -10.78 4.72
CA GLY A 48 -19.20 -9.40 5.18
C GLY A 48 -19.15 -9.27 6.70
N TYR A 49 -18.67 -8.11 7.16
CA TYR A 49 -18.53 -7.81 8.59
C TYR A 49 -19.84 -7.95 9.35
N ALA A 50 -20.93 -7.34 8.85
CA ALA A 50 -22.18 -7.27 9.58
C ALA A 50 -22.77 -8.65 9.92
N LYS A 51 -22.71 -9.60 8.96
CA LYS A 51 -23.31 -10.93 9.06
C LYS A 51 -22.43 -11.97 9.78
N THR A 52 -21.18 -11.66 10.10
CA THR A 52 -20.25 -12.57 10.77
C THR A 52 -20.33 -12.36 12.28
N THR A 53 -20.39 -13.42 13.08
CA THR A 53 -20.38 -13.35 14.55
C THR A 53 -19.05 -13.84 15.14
N ILE A 54 -18.76 -13.48 16.41
CA ILE A 54 -17.57 -13.99 17.10
C ILE A 54 -17.67 -15.52 17.28
N ALA A 55 -18.86 -16.05 17.56
CA ALA A 55 -19.09 -17.49 17.68
C ALA A 55 -18.75 -18.26 16.39
N ASP A 56 -19.15 -17.70 15.23
CA ASP A 56 -18.80 -18.28 13.93
C ASP A 56 -17.28 -18.32 13.71
N ILE A 57 -16.58 -17.21 14.06
CA ILE A 57 -15.11 -17.12 13.93
C ILE A 57 -14.42 -18.09 14.88
N ALA A 58 -14.89 -18.20 16.13
CA ALA A 58 -14.36 -19.15 17.11
C ALA A 58 -14.49 -20.60 16.61
N ALA A 59 -15.70 -20.97 16.14
CA ALA A 59 -15.93 -22.29 15.56
C ALA A 59 -15.01 -22.58 14.37
N LYS A 60 -14.83 -21.59 13.45
CA LYS A 60 -13.96 -21.73 12.27
C LYS A 60 -12.49 -21.82 12.62
N SER A 61 -12.03 -21.11 13.65
CA SER A 61 -10.63 -21.14 14.11
C SER A 61 -10.30 -22.28 15.08
N GLY A 62 -11.31 -23.08 15.48
CA GLY A 62 -11.14 -24.21 16.37
C GLY A 62 -10.88 -23.83 17.83
N VAL A 63 -11.35 -22.65 18.26
CA VAL A 63 -11.23 -22.19 19.64
C VAL A 63 -12.62 -21.94 20.27
N ALA A 64 -12.68 -21.87 21.60
CA ALA A 64 -13.90 -21.45 22.28
C ALA A 64 -14.14 -19.96 22.13
N ASP A 65 -15.40 -19.51 22.14
CA ASP A 65 -15.78 -18.08 22.04
C ASP A 65 -15.03 -17.21 23.05
N GLY A 66 -14.95 -17.65 24.30
CA GLY A 66 -14.21 -16.97 25.36
C GLY A 66 -12.72 -16.78 25.03
N THR A 67 -12.14 -17.69 24.23
CA THR A 67 -10.75 -17.55 23.78
C THR A 67 -10.58 -16.36 22.84
N VAL A 68 -11.52 -16.14 21.92
CA VAL A 68 -11.45 -14.97 21.03
C VAL A 68 -11.45 -13.67 21.82
N TYR A 69 -12.27 -13.57 22.90
CA TYR A 69 -12.31 -12.38 23.74
C TYR A 69 -11.06 -12.15 24.60
N ILE A 70 -10.22 -13.16 24.78
CA ILE A 70 -8.88 -13.01 25.40
C ILE A 70 -7.95 -12.19 24.49
N TYR A 71 -8.04 -12.38 23.17
CA TYR A 71 -7.20 -11.69 22.18
C TYR A 71 -7.80 -10.38 21.70
N PHE A 72 -9.13 -10.33 21.52
CA PHE A 72 -9.82 -9.19 20.91
C PHE A 72 -11.03 -8.81 21.76
N LYS A 73 -10.97 -7.63 22.37
CA LYS A 73 -11.99 -7.09 23.27
C LYS A 73 -13.42 -7.15 22.69
N ASN A 74 -13.55 -6.98 21.39
CA ASN A 74 -14.81 -6.99 20.67
C ASN A 74 -14.56 -7.27 19.17
N LYS A 75 -15.65 -7.40 18.39
CA LYS A 75 -15.60 -7.65 16.94
C LYS A 75 -14.90 -6.53 16.17
N GLN A 76 -14.99 -5.27 16.63
CA GLN A 76 -14.31 -4.15 16.00
C GLN A 76 -12.79 -4.23 16.21
N ALA A 77 -12.31 -4.61 17.39
CA ALA A 77 -10.89 -4.85 17.65
C ALA A 77 -10.36 -6.01 16.79
N LEU A 78 -11.16 -7.06 16.59
CA LEU A 78 -10.80 -8.15 15.69
C LEU A 78 -10.75 -7.69 14.23
N ALA A 79 -11.70 -6.86 13.78
CA ALA A 79 -11.67 -6.27 12.43
C ALA A 79 -10.42 -5.41 12.21
N HIS A 80 -10.02 -4.64 13.23
CA HIS A 80 -8.75 -3.91 13.22
C HIS A 80 -7.56 -4.86 13.05
N GLY A 81 -7.51 -5.95 13.81
CA GLY A 81 -6.46 -6.98 13.67
C GLY A 81 -6.41 -7.61 12.29
N VAL A 82 -7.58 -7.85 11.67
CA VAL A 82 -7.68 -8.35 10.29
C VAL A 82 -7.11 -7.34 9.28
N LEU A 83 -7.44 -6.06 9.42
CA LEU A 83 -6.90 -5.00 8.54
C LEU A 83 -5.39 -4.81 8.76
N ALA A 84 -4.93 -4.83 10.02
CA ALA A 84 -3.51 -4.75 10.34
C ALA A 84 -2.72 -5.88 9.65
N ARG A 85 -3.22 -7.10 9.72
CA ARG A 85 -2.62 -8.24 9.05
C ARG A 85 -2.65 -8.10 7.53
N PHE A 86 -3.77 -7.65 6.97
CA PHE A 86 -3.89 -7.40 5.54
C PHE A 86 -2.83 -6.42 5.02
N TYR A 87 -2.66 -5.26 5.68
CA TYR A 87 -1.67 -4.27 5.29
C TYR A 87 -0.23 -4.76 5.49
N ASN A 88 0.02 -5.54 6.54
CA ASN A 88 1.33 -6.13 6.74
C ASN A 88 1.68 -7.12 5.63
N ASP A 89 0.78 -8.06 5.30
CA ASP A 89 0.97 -9.03 4.23
C ASP A 89 1.14 -8.31 2.89
N LEU A 90 0.30 -7.31 2.60
CA LEU A 90 0.37 -6.48 1.40
C LEU A 90 1.75 -5.80 1.26
N THR A 91 2.28 -5.26 2.36
CA THR A 91 3.58 -4.59 2.40
C THR A 91 4.73 -5.56 2.14
N LEU A 92 4.72 -6.72 2.81
CA LEU A 92 5.75 -7.74 2.64
C LEU A 92 5.76 -8.31 1.21
N GLU A 93 4.58 -8.62 0.66
CA GLU A 93 4.45 -9.15 -0.69
C GLU A 93 4.90 -8.16 -1.75
N VAL A 94 4.49 -6.89 -1.65
CA VAL A 94 4.89 -5.87 -2.62
C VAL A 94 6.39 -5.56 -2.54
N GLN A 95 6.95 -5.54 -1.31
CA GLN A 95 8.37 -5.34 -1.11
C GLN A 95 9.18 -6.46 -1.78
N ALA A 96 8.84 -7.72 -1.52
CA ALA A 96 9.49 -8.87 -2.12
C ALA A 96 9.41 -8.83 -3.66
N GLY A 97 8.21 -8.52 -4.21
CA GLY A 97 8.04 -8.49 -5.66
C GLY A 97 8.80 -7.36 -6.35
N VAL A 98 8.90 -6.16 -5.76
CA VAL A 98 9.68 -5.07 -6.37
C VAL A 98 11.19 -5.33 -6.31
N ASP A 99 11.67 -6.08 -5.30
CA ASP A 99 13.09 -6.37 -5.15
C ASP A 99 13.60 -7.38 -6.20
N GLU A 100 12.71 -8.20 -6.79
CA GLU A 100 12.99 -9.13 -7.90
C GLU A 100 13.07 -8.45 -9.28
N LEU A 101 12.62 -7.19 -9.41
CA LEU A 101 12.49 -6.49 -10.68
C LEU A 101 13.61 -5.47 -10.89
N SER A 102 14.00 -5.26 -12.15
CA SER A 102 15.18 -4.46 -12.48
C SER A 102 14.87 -3.00 -12.71
N THR A 103 13.78 -2.68 -13.42
CA THR A 103 13.46 -1.31 -13.84
C THR A 103 12.35 -0.68 -12.98
N PRO A 104 12.37 0.64 -12.79
CA PRO A 104 11.29 1.34 -12.10
C PRO A 104 9.91 1.14 -12.77
N GLN A 105 9.88 1.00 -14.10
CA GLN A 105 8.63 0.76 -14.83
C GLN A 105 8.03 -0.60 -14.50
N GLU A 106 8.84 -1.68 -14.50
CA GLU A 106 8.40 -3.01 -14.09
C GLU A 106 7.91 -3.02 -12.65
N ARG A 107 8.62 -2.34 -11.76
CA ARG A 107 8.26 -2.20 -10.34
C ARG A 107 6.93 -1.47 -10.16
N LEU A 108 6.71 -0.34 -10.83
CA LEU A 108 5.45 0.40 -10.76
C LEU A 108 4.29 -0.41 -11.34
N ARG A 109 4.51 -1.10 -12.47
CA ARG A 109 3.52 -2.02 -13.05
C ARG A 109 3.15 -3.15 -12.07
N PHE A 110 4.15 -3.74 -11.43
CA PHE A 110 3.93 -4.78 -10.42
C PHE A 110 3.12 -4.26 -9.24
N ILE A 111 3.48 -3.08 -8.70
CA ILE A 111 2.73 -2.44 -7.60
C ILE A 111 1.26 -2.24 -8.02
N ALA A 112 1.01 -1.71 -9.23
CA ALA A 112 -0.35 -1.47 -9.72
C ALA A 112 -1.16 -2.76 -9.82
N ARG A 113 -0.60 -3.81 -10.47
CA ARG A 113 -1.27 -5.09 -10.62
C ARG A 113 -1.52 -5.78 -9.29
N HIS A 114 -0.49 -5.83 -8.44
CA HIS A 114 -0.58 -6.44 -7.12
C HIS A 114 -1.64 -5.75 -6.26
N HIS A 115 -1.61 -4.41 -6.17
CA HIS A 115 -2.59 -3.65 -5.40
C HIS A 115 -4.01 -3.87 -5.91
N LEU A 116 -4.24 -3.72 -7.22
CA LEU A 116 -5.55 -3.92 -7.85
C LEU A 116 -6.11 -5.32 -7.55
N THR A 117 -5.30 -6.37 -7.74
CA THR A 117 -5.69 -7.75 -7.46
C THR A 117 -6.04 -7.97 -5.99
N LYS A 118 -5.23 -7.40 -5.06
CA LYS A 118 -5.46 -7.52 -3.62
C LYS A 118 -6.70 -6.75 -3.16
N VAL A 119 -6.95 -5.57 -3.71
CA VAL A 119 -8.16 -4.78 -3.44
C VAL A 119 -9.40 -5.54 -3.89
N ILE A 120 -9.42 -6.05 -5.12
CA ILE A 120 -10.55 -6.83 -5.64
C ILE A 120 -10.81 -8.08 -4.78
N SER A 121 -9.78 -8.87 -4.52
CA SER A 121 -9.92 -10.13 -3.78
C SER A 121 -10.24 -9.97 -2.28
N ASN A 122 -10.04 -8.78 -1.70
CA ASN A 122 -10.32 -8.49 -0.30
C ASN A 122 -11.31 -7.33 -0.13
N TRP A 123 -12.13 -7.04 -1.14
CA TRP A 123 -13.01 -5.88 -1.15
C TRP A 123 -13.86 -5.76 0.12
N ARG A 124 -14.50 -6.86 0.55
CA ARG A 124 -15.35 -6.88 1.75
C ARG A 124 -14.58 -6.65 3.05
N VAL A 125 -13.30 -6.99 3.09
CA VAL A 125 -12.42 -6.63 4.21
C VAL A 125 -12.14 -5.14 4.20
N LEU A 126 -11.89 -4.56 3.02
CA LEU A 126 -11.62 -3.12 2.89
C LEU A 126 -12.87 -2.27 3.13
N GLU A 127 -14.08 -2.79 2.89
CA GLU A 127 -15.34 -2.14 3.30
C GLU A 127 -15.46 -1.90 4.82
N MET A 128 -14.62 -2.55 5.64
CA MET A 128 -14.55 -2.30 7.09
C MET A 128 -13.73 -1.06 7.45
N LEU A 129 -12.92 -0.49 6.54
CA LEU A 129 -12.11 0.70 6.82
C LEU A 129 -12.90 1.86 7.43
N PRO A 130 -14.12 2.21 6.93
CA PRO A 130 -14.92 3.26 7.54
C PRO A 130 -15.34 2.99 8.98
N LEU A 131 -15.41 1.72 9.41
CA LEU A 131 -15.74 1.35 10.79
C LEU A 131 -14.60 1.64 11.78
N ILE A 132 -13.40 1.83 11.27
CA ILE A 132 -12.16 1.99 12.03
C ILE A 132 -11.57 3.39 11.77
N ASN A 133 -12.09 4.11 10.76
CA ASN A 133 -11.64 5.45 10.44
C ASN A 133 -11.89 6.42 11.59
N LEU A 134 -10.79 7.00 12.05
CA LEU A 134 -10.79 8.09 13.02
C LEU A 134 -11.07 9.43 12.32
N PRO A 135 -11.55 10.43 13.03
CA PRO A 135 -11.56 11.80 12.55
C PRO A 135 -10.18 12.20 12.02
N ILE A 136 -10.13 13.09 11.04
CA ILE A 136 -8.90 13.44 10.33
C ILE A 136 -7.77 13.94 11.24
N ASP A 137 -8.16 14.63 12.33
CA ASP A 137 -7.25 15.13 13.35
C ASP A 137 -6.61 14.02 14.21
N GLN A 138 -7.24 12.84 14.28
CA GLN A 138 -6.73 11.66 14.99
C GLN A 138 -6.09 10.63 14.05
N TYR A 139 -6.29 10.78 12.73
CA TYR A 139 -5.83 9.81 11.74
C TYR A 139 -4.31 9.69 11.73
N ALA A 140 -3.57 10.80 11.72
CA ALA A 140 -2.11 10.83 11.58
C ALA A 140 -1.34 10.08 12.70
N GLY A 141 -1.95 9.85 13.85
CA GLY A 141 -1.37 9.08 14.97
C GLY A 141 -1.90 7.65 15.08
N SER A 142 -2.78 7.22 14.17
CA SER A 142 -3.42 5.91 14.24
C SER A 142 -2.54 4.78 13.68
N ASP A 143 -2.77 3.56 14.16
CA ASP A 143 -2.10 2.37 13.64
C ASP A 143 -2.38 2.17 12.14
N ILE A 144 -3.60 2.50 11.68
CA ILE A 144 -3.97 2.43 10.26
C ILE A 144 -3.14 3.40 9.42
N TYR A 145 -2.92 4.62 9.90
CA TYR A 145 -2.03 5.56 9.25
C TYR A 145 -0.62 4.99 9.11
N HIS A 146 -0.06 4.42 10.18
CA HIS A 146 1.28 3.85 10.17
C HIS A 146 1.40 2.65 9.23
N MET A 147 0.40 1.77 9.23
CA MET A 147 0.34 0.63 8.30
C MET A 147 0.23 1.07 6.84
N ASN A 148 -0.67 2.01 6.54
CA ASN A 148 -0.79 2.57 5.20
C ASN A 148 0.49 3.28 4.77
N LYS A 149 1.10 4.07 5.66
CA LYS A 149 2.38 4.75 5.39
C LYS A 149 3.49 3.76 5.08
N ALA A 150 3.60 2.64 5.81
CA ALA A 150 4.57 1.59 5.53
C ALA A 150 4.37 1.02 4.11
N TYR A 151 3.13 0.71 3.75
CA TYR A 151 2.79 0.19 2.43
C TYR A 151 3.12 1.18 1.30
N VAL A 152 2.62 2.41 1.38
CA VAL A 152 2.84 3.40 0.31
C VAL A 152 4.29 3.87 0.21
N SER A 153 5.12 3.68 1.25
CA SER A 153 6.55 4.00 1.20
C SER A 153 7.32 3.16 0.20
N VAL A 154 6.84 1.95 -0.13
CA VAL A 154 7.42 1.12 -1.18
C VAL A 154 7.24 1.80 -2.55
N PHE A 155 6.03 2.30 -2.83
CA PHE A 155 5.77 3.09 -4.03
C PHE A 155 6.64 4.36 -4.06
N ASP A 156 6.70 5.11 -2.96
CA ASP A 156 7.47 6.36 -2.88
C ASP A 156 8.96 6.13 -3.22
N ARG A 157 9.54 5.01 -2.77
CA ARG A 157 10.91 4.62 -3.12
C ARG A 157 11.06 4.36 -4.62
N VAL A 158 10.17 3.54 -5.20
CA VAL A 158 10.23 3.20 -6.63
C VAL A 158 9.98 4.43 -7.51
N ALA A 159 9.05 5.31 -7.11
CA ALA A 159 8.76 6.54 -7.84
C ALA A 159 9.95 7.52 -7.79
N LYS A 160 10.66 7.64 -6.66
CA LYS A 160 11.91 8.40 -6.57
C LYS A 160 12.99 7.86 -7.50
N ASP A 161 13.14 6.54 -7.58
CA ASP A 161 14.07 5.90 -8.51
C ASP A 161 13.68 6.22 -9.96
N ALA A 162 12.38 6.18 -10.30
CA ALA A 162 11.88 6.53 -11.62
C ALA A 162 12.17 8.00 -12.00
N VAL A 163 12.01 8.92 -11.04
CA VAL A 163 12.38 10.34 -11.21
C VAL A 163 13.89 10.48 -11.42
N SER A 164 14.71 9.84 -10.58
CA SER A 164 16.18 9.94 -10.68
C SER A 164 16.74 9.40 -11.99
N GLN A 165 16.06 8.43 -12.61
CA GLN A 165 16.42 7.84 -13.89
C GLN A 165 15.75 8.53 -15.10
N GLY A 166 14.98 9.60 -14.88
CA GLY A 166 14.34 10.38 -15.94
C GLY A 166 13.10 9.74 -16.58
N PHE A 167 12.53 8.71 -15.97
CA PHE A 167 11.27 8.10 -16.42
C PHE A 167 10.04 8.90 -15.99
N ILE A 168 10.17 9.71 -14.94
CA ILE A 168 9.14 10.63 -14.42
C ILE A 168 9.78 12.00 -14.27
N ILE A 169 9.04 13.06 -14.61
CA ILE A 169 9.52 14.44 -14.51
C ILE A 169 9.82 14.84 -13.06
N GLN A 170 10.87 15.63 -12.85
CA GLN A 170 11.33 16.04 -11.52
C GLN A 170 10.36 16.97 -10.78
N ASP A 171 9.64 17.81 -11.52
CA ASP A 171 8.74 18.82 -10.94
C ASP A 171 7.39 18.25 -10.48
N LEU A 172 7.14 16.96 -10.69
CA LEU A 172 5.92 16.30 -10.22
C LEU A 172 6.00 16.01 -8.73
N SER A 173 5.07 16.57 -7.96
CA SER A 173 4.99 16.31 -6.52
C SER A 173 4.70 14.82 -6.24
N LEU A 174 5.61 14.17 -5.50
CA LEU A 174 5.55 12.73 -5.23
C LEU A 174 4.24 12.31 -4.54
N TRP A 175 3.71 13.12 -3.61
CA TRP A 175 2.45 12.79 -2.92
C TRP A 175 1.26 12.87 -3.88
N VAL A 176 1.27 13.82 -4.83
CA VAL A 176 0.23 13.93 -5.86
C VAL A 176 0.27 12.73 -6.80
N LEU A 177 1.47 12.32 -7.25
CA LEU A 177 1.62 11.11 -8.07
C LEU A 177 1.11 9.88 -7.34
N ARG A 178 1.50 9.70 -6.08
CA ARG A 178 1.06 8.58 -5.24
C ARG A 178 -0.46 8.53 -5.06
N ASP A 179 -1.05 9.66 -4.69
CA ASP A 179 -2.48 9.73 -4.41
C ASP A 179 -3.32 9.52 -5.69
N ASN A 180 -2.83 10.01 -6.85
CA ASN A 180 -3.46 9.71 -8.14
C ASN A 180 -3.28 8.23 -8.53
N PHE A 181 -2.11 7.64 -8.28
CA PHE A 181 -1.84 6.23 -8.58
C PHE A 181 -2.79 5.31 -7.81
N PHE A 182 -2.78 5.38 -6.48
CA PHE A 182 -3.62 4.52 -5.66
C PHE A 182 -5.12 4.86 -5.79
N GLY A 183 -5.47 6.14 -5.87
CA GLY A 183 -6.85 6.56 -6.08
C GLY A 183 -7.44 6.05 -7.40
N ALA A 184 -6.67 6.07 -8.49
CA ALA A 184 -7.07 5.50 -9.76
C ALA A 184 -7.30 3.98 -9.65
N ILE A 185 -6.41 3.26 -8.95
CA ILE A 185 -6.53 1.80 -8.76
C ILE A 185 -7.74 1.45 -7.91
N ASP A 186 -7.98 2.15 -6.81
CA ASP A 186 -9.12 1.89 -5.92
C ASP A 186 -10.47 2.14 -6.65
N TYR A 187 -10.53 3.20 -7.46
CA TYR A 187 -11.70 3.47 -8.27
C TYR A 187 -11.86 2.46 -9.42
N GLY A 188 -10.74 2.10 -10.06
CA GLY A 188 -10.70 1.08 -11.12
C GLY A 188 -11.14 -0.29 -10.63
N ALA A 189 -10.71 -0.69 -9.43
CA ALA A 189 -11.16 -1.93 -8.79
C ALA A 189 -12.68 -2.02 -8.69
N ARG A 190 -13.33 -0.93 -8.24
CA ARG A 190 -14.79 -0.85 -8.17
C ARG A 190 -15.44 -1.02 -9.54
N THR A 191 -14.90 -0.36 -10.56
CA THR A 191 -15.41 -0.44 -11.93
C THR A 191 -15.29 -1.86 -12.49
N ILE A 192 -14.15 -2.52 -12.28
CA ILE A 192 -13.89 -3.89 -12.73
C ILE A 192 -14.85 -4.85 -12.03
N MET A 193 -15.03 -4.73 -10.73
CA MET A 193 -15.95 -5.57 -9.96
C MET A 193 -17.41 -5.41 -10.42
N MET A 194 -17.83 -4.19 -10.76
CA MET A 194 -19.19 -3.93 -11.29
C MET A 194 -19.41 -4.55 -12.68
N LYS A 195 -18.36 -4.73 -13.47
CA LYS A 195 -18.42 -5.39 -14.79
C LYS A 195 -18.39 -6.92 -14.68
N GLY A 196 -18.05 -7.49 -13.53
CA GLY A 196 -17.89 -8.92 -13.34
C GLY A 196 -16.46 -9.38 -13.65
N THR A 197 -15.54 -8.97 -12.86
CA THR A 197 -14.07 -9.17 -12.87
C THR A 197 -13.55 -10.26 -13.83
N GLN A 198 -12.79 -9.84 -14.84
CA GLN A 198 -12.00 -10.71 -15.71
C GLN A 198 -10.52 -10.33 -15.54
N ASP A 199 -9.60 -11.29 -15.66
CA ASP A 199 -8.15 -11.03 -15.59
C ASP A 199 -7.69 -10.06 -16.69
N GLU A 200 -8.33 -10.10 -17.86
CA GLU A 200 -8.08 -9.19 -18.97
C GLU A 200 -8.39 -7.73 -18.60
N ASP A 201 -9.48 -7.47 -17.85
CA ASP A 201 -9.80 -6.11 -17.38
C ASP A 201 -8.72 -5.55 -16.44
N ILE A 202 -8.10 -6.41 -15.62
CA ILE A 202 -6.98 -6.04 -14.75
C ILE A 202 -5.77 -5.61 -15.60
N ASP A 203 -5.41 -6.39 -16.61
CA ASP A 203 -4.28 -6.09 -17.49
C ASP A 203 -4.51 -4.80 -18.29
N ILE A 204 -5.69 -4.66 -18.91
CA ILE A 204 -6.07 -3.44 -19.64
C ILE A 204 -5.98 -2.21 -18.73
N PHE A 205 -6.47 -2.31 -17.50
CA PHE A 205 -6.42 -1.19 -16.56
C PHE A 205 -4.98 -0.82 -16.19
N VAL A 206 -4.17 -1.81 -15.83
CA VAL A 206 -2.76 -1.61 -15.45
C VAL A 206 -1.96 -1.01 -16.60
N ASP A 207 -2.12 -1.53 -17.82
CA ASP A 207 -1.42 -1.03 -19.00
C ASP A 207 -1.79 0.42 -19.31
N SER A 208 -3.09 0.73 -19.24
CA SER A 208 -3.59 2.09 -19.44
C SER A 208 -3.08 3.06 -18.38
N LEU A 209 -3.06 2.65 -17.11
CA LEU A 209 -2.54 3.47 -16.01
C LEU A 209 -1.05 3.75 -16.20
N MET A 210 -0.25 2.73 -16.56
CA MET A 210 1.18 2.93 -16.83
C MET A 210 1.40 3.86 -18.01
N GLN A 211 0.63 3.70 -19.08
CA GLN A 211 0.69 4.60 -20.22
C GLN A 211 0.39 6.04 -19.84
N LEU A 212 -0.66 6.29 -19.05
CA LEU A 212 -1.00 7.64 -18.56
C LEU A 212 0.14 8.25 -17.74
N ILE A 213 0.73 7.50 -16.79
CA ILE A 213 1.81 7.98 -15.94
C ILE A 213 3.04 8.34 -16.79
N PHE A 214 3.51 7.44 -17.65
CA PHE A 214 4.74 7.66 -18.40
C PHE A 214 4.55 8.63 -19.57
N THR A 215 3.38 8.72 -20.19
CA THR A 215 3.10 9.69 -21.26
C THR A 215 2.96 11.10 -20.70
N ALA A 216 2.25 11.27 -19.59
CA ALA A 216 2.11 12.57 -18.92
C ALA A 216 3.47 13.11 -18.46
N THR A 217 4.40 12.22 -18.11
CA THR A 217 5.73 12.60 -17.63
C THR A 217 6.77 12.78 -18.73
N ASN A 218 6.58 12.19 -19.92
CA ASN A 218 7.51 12.33 -21.06
C ASN A 218 7.20 13.55 -21.96
N ASN A 219 6.17 14.34 -21.65
CA ASN A 219 5.72 15.43 -22.51
C ASN A 219 6.47 16.78 -22.29
N ASP A 220 7.56 16.79 -21.53
CA ASP A 220 8.37 17.97 -21.23
C ASP A 220 8.92 18.67 -22.49
N ASN A 221 9.21 17.90 -23.54
CA ASN A 221 9.68 18.47 -24.80
C ASN A 221 8.63 19.33 -25.53
N ARG A 222 7.34 19.14 -25.27
CA ARG A 222 6.28 19.88 -25.95
C ARG A 222 6.05 21.25 -25.33
N TRP A 223 6.01 21.32 -23.99
CA TRP A 223 5.86 22.57 -23.24
C TRP A 223 7.10 23.47 -23.36
N ASP A 224 8.31 22.90 -23.39
CA ASP A 224 9.53 23.67 -23.59
C ASP A 224 9.70 24.12 -25.05
N GLN A 225 9.26 23.30 -26.02
CA GLN A 225 9.18 23.74 -27.42
C GLN A 225 8.15 24.87 -27.59
N ASP A 226 6.98 24.75 -26.97
CA ASP A 226 5.95 25.81 -27.01
C ASP A 226 6.42 27.09 -26.32
N LYS A 227 7.09 27.00 -25.16
CA LYS A 227 7.74 28.15 -24.50
C LYS A 227 8.84 28.77 -25.37
N ALA A 228 9.66 27.96 -26.03
CA ALA A 228 10.69 28.47 -26.93
C ALA A 228 10.09 29.15 -28.17
N VAL A 229 8.99 28.63 -28.72
CA VAL A 229 8.24 29.25 -29.81
C VAL A 229 7.61 30.55 -29.37
N LEU A 230 6.95 30.59 -28.20
CA LEU A 230 6.37 31.82 -27.62
C LEU A 230 7.44 32.88 -27.39
N SER A 231 8.60 32.53 -26.82
CA SER A 231 9.71 33.46 -26.61
C SER A 231 10.25 34.03 -27.94
N ARG A 232 10.33 33.22 -29.00
CA ARG A 232 10.72 33.69 -30.35
C ARG A 232 9.67 34.62 -30.95
N LEU A 233 8.39 34.30 -30.80
CA LEU A 233 7.29 35.16 -31.24
C LEU A 233 7.32 36.54 -30.54
N GLU A 234 7.51 36.55 -29.21
CA GLU A 234 7.67 37.82 -28.47
C GLU A 234 8.86 38.63 -28.95
N GLN A 235 9.99 37.99 -29.27
CA GLN A 235 11.15 38.70 -29.83
C GLN A 235 10.85 39.30 -31.22
N VAL A 236 10.12 38.57 -32.05
CA VAL A 236 9.70 39.08 -33.37
C VAL A 236 8.75 40.26 -33.22
N VAL A 237 7.74 40.16 -32.36
CA VAL A 237 6.80 41.27 -32.08
C VAL A 237 7.56 42.51 -31.63
N ARG A 238 8.46 42.42 -30.64
CA ARG A 238 9.28 43.55 -30.17
C ARG A 238 10.19 44.15 -31.27
N ARG A 239 10.61 43.34 -32.26
CA ARG A 239 11.39 43.85 -33.39
C ARG A 239 10.50 44.61 -34.37
N VAL A 240 9.29 44.16 -34.62
CA VAL A 240 8.29 44.81 -35.48
C VAL A 240 7.84 46.12 -34.86
N GLU A 241 7.53 46.13 -33.55
CA GLU A 241 7.17 47.35 -32.83
C GLU A 241 8.28 48.42 -32.92
N ARG A 242 9.53 48.06 -32.67
CA ARG A 242 10.69 48.96 -32.80
C ARG A 242 10.92 49.46 -34.23
N ALA A 243 10.57 48.65 -35.23
CA ALA A 243 10.67 49.07 -36.63
C ALA A 243 9.54 50.04 -36.99
N ALA A 244 8.34 49.83 -36.49
CA ALA A 244 7.21 50.72 -36.66
C ALA A 244 7.45 52.10 -36.02
N GLU A 245 7.93 52.12 -34.75
CA GLU A 245 8.31 53.37 -34.07
C GLU A 245 9.38 54.22 -34.85
N LYS A 246 10.35 53.52 -35.47
CA LYS A 246 11.36 54.16 -36.26
C LYS A 246 10.80 54.74 -37.55
N LEU A 247 9.76 54.17 -38.13
CA LEU A 247 9.10 54.72 -39.33
C LEU A 247 8.18 55.90 -38.97
N GLU A 248 7.59 55.92 -37.79
CA GLU A 248 6.75 57.02 -37.31
C GLU A 248 7.58 58.26 -36.86
N THR A 249 8.79 58.01 -36.35
CA THR A 249 9.68 59.12 -35.85
C THR A 249 10.67 59.68 -36.91
N GLY A 250 10.75 59.06 -38.08
CA GLY A 250 11.69 59.41 -39.15
C GLY A 250 11.07 60.09 -40.39
N GLY A 251 9.80 60.62 -40.23
CA GLY A 251 9.12 61.41 -41.27
C GLY A 251 9.21 62.94 -41.05
#